data_ef8e10e0a1ae07d542224428fc3140ee
#
_entry.id   ef8e10e0a1ae07d542224428fc3140ee
#
_cell.length_a   1.000
_cell.length_b   1.000
_cell.length_c   1.000
_cell.angle_alpha   90.00
_cell.angle_beta   90.00
_cell.angle_gamma   90.00
#
_symmetry.space_group_name_H-M   'P 1'
#
loop_
_entity.id
_entity.type
_entity.pdbx_description
1 polymer ?
#
loop_
_entity_poly.entity_id
_entity_poly.type
_entity_poly.pdbx_seq_one_letter_code
_entity_poly.pdbx_strand_id
1 'polypeptide(L)'
;VYGSPAFATWTCFVPFVAVSTALMFGNWSQHAFVCPVNPRCNYRLTYAVLNHPDNQKSYNDGFHTLHHANSMTHWSEFPTTFVQKLDEHAQRDALVFNGIGFFHVGFALFTRNHGYLADHYVNVGQPKRTREELIALMKERLAPMSTWRNKDEFPESKKATKAA
;
A
#
# COMPACT_ATOMS: atom_id res chain seq x y z
N VAL A 1 -8.35 38.17 -22.14
CA VAL A 1 -8.79 36.84 -21.60
C VAL A 1 -7.64 36.20 -20.82
N TYR A 2 -6.40 36.19 -21.33
CA TYR A 2 -5.26 35.52 -20.70
C TYR A 2 -4.71 36.15 -19.42
N GLY A 3 -5.15 37.33 -19.05
CA GLY A 3 -4.73 38.02 -17.82
C GLY A 3 -5.79 38.05 -16.70
N SER A 4 -6.88 37.28 -16.84
CA SER A 4 -7.93 37.26 -15.83
C SER A 4 -7.54 36.38 -14.64
N PRO A 5 -7.53 36.91 -13.39
CA PRO A 5 -7.31 36.05 -12.20
C PRO A 5 -8.29 34.89 -12.10
N ALA A 6 -9.55 35.11 -12.47
CA ALA A 6 -10.56 34.04 -12.48
C ALA A 6 -10.19 32.91 -13.46
N PHE A 7 -9.70 33.23 -14.66
CA PHE A 7 -9.22 32.24 -15.61
C PHE A 7 -8.07 31.40 -15.02
N ALA A 8 -7.05 32.04 -14.47
CA ALA A 8 -5.92 31.36 -13.84
C ALA A 8 -6.37 30.48 -12.66
N THR A 9 -7.31 30.97 -11.84
CA THR A 9 -7.86 30.18 -10.72
C THR A 9 -8.52 28.91 -11.20
N TRP A 10 -9.40 28.99 -12.18
CA TRP A 10 -10.18 27.81 -12.62
C TRP A 10 -9.42 26.85 -13.54
N THR A 11 -8.45 27.33 -14.29
CA THR A 11 -7.71 26.50 -15.24
C THR A 11 -6.39 25.94 -14.69
N CYS A 12 -5.82 26.59 -13.68
CA CYS A 12 -4.55 26.15 -13.09
C CYS A 12 -4.68 25.77 -11.62
N PHE A 13 -5.13 26.72 -10.80
CA PHE A 13 -5.10 26.53 -9.33
C PHE A 13 -6.08 25.46 -8.85
N VAL A 14 -7.33 25.49 -9.27
CA VAL A 14 -8.34 24.50 -8.85
C VAL A 14 -7.97 23.10 -9.30
N PRO A 15 -7.64 22.83 -10.58
CA PRO A 15 -7.17 21.51 -10.99
C PRO A 15 -5.91 21.04 -10.26
N PHE A 16 -4.95 21.93 -10.05
CA PHE A 16 -3.72 21.62 -9.31
C PHE A 16 -4.03 21.13 -7.89
N VAL A 17 -4.86 21.87 -7.15
CA VAL A 17 -5.24 21.50 -5.77
C VAL A 17 -6.02 20.19 -5.77
N ALA A 18 -6.99 20.03 -6.66
CA ALA A 18 -7.81 18.82 -6.73
C ALA A 18 -6.98 17.57 -7.05
N VAL A 19 -6.13 17.63 -8.07
CA VAL A 19 -5.27 16.51 -8.47
C VAL A 19 -4.24 16.21 -7.40
N SER A 20 -3.58 17.22 -6.83
CA SER A 20 -2.60 17.04 -5.76
C SER A 20 -3.24 16.37 -4.53
N THR A 21 -4.44 16.80 -4.14
CA THR A 21 -5.16 16.21 -3.02
C THR A 21 -5.52 14.74 -3.29
N ALA A 22 -6.02 14.44 -4.49
CA ALA A 22 -6.35 13.07 -4.87
C ALA A 22 -5.11 12.16 -4.89
N LEU A 23 -4.00 12.62 -5.46
CA LEU A 23 -2.74 11.89 -5.49
C LEU A 23 -2.19 11.65 -4.08
N MET A 24 -2.20 12.67 -3.22
CA MET A 24 -1.76 12.55 -1.83
C MET A 24 -2.62 11.59 -1.03
N PHE A 25 -3.94 11.61 -1.22
CA PHE A 25 -4.85 10.67 -0.59
C PHE A 25 -4.59 9.23 -1.05
N GLY A 26 -4.37 9.01 -2.35
CA GLY A 26 -4.00 7.70 -2.90
C GLY A 26 -2.68 7.20 -2.32
N ASN A 27 -1.65 8.03 -2.32
CA ASN A 27 -0.34 7.70 -1.76
C ASN A 27 -0.44 7.39 -0.25
N TRP A 28 -1.14 8.23 0.51
CA TRP A 28 -1.39 7.95 1.94
C TRP A 28 -2.08 6.61 2.14
N SER A 29 -3.10 6.31 1.35
CA SER A 29 -3.81 5.03 1.43
C SER A 29 -2.87 3.85 1.21
N GLN A 30 -2.03 3.90 0.16
CA GLN A 30 -1.08 2.83 -0.17
C GLN A 30 -0.06 2.58 0.94
N HIS A 31 0.26 3.58 1.76
CA HIS A 31 1.22 3.52 2.86
C HIS A 31 0.58 3.53 4.25
N ALA A 32 -0.73 3.30 4.36
CA ALA A 32 -1.40 3.37 5.66
C ALA A 32 -1.03 2.22 6.60
N PHE A 33 -0.78 1.03 6.06
CA PHE A 33 -0.47 -0.15 6.86
C PHE A 33 1.03 -0.35 7.03
N VAL A 34 1.61 0.26 8.05
CA VAL A 34 3.03 0.10 8.36
C VAL A 34 3.20 -0.77 9.60
N CYS A 35 3.90 -1.89 9.46
CA CYS A 35 4.14 -2.78 10.59
C CYS A 35 5.02 -2.10 11.64
N PRO A 36 4.53 -1.87 12.88
CA PRO A 36 5.29 -1.16 13.91
C PRO A 36 6.54 -1.92 14.37
N VAL A 37 6.55 -3.25 14.24
CA VAL A 37 7.69 -4.11 14.61
C VAL A 37 8.78 -4.10 13.54
N ASN A 38 8.39 -4.03 12.25
CA ASN A 38 9.34 -4.00 11.14
C ASN A 38 8.92 -2.97 10.07
N PRO A 39 9.08 -1.68 10.34
CA PRO A 39 8.61 -0.61 9.46
C PRO A 39 9.44 -0.46 8.18
N ARG A 40 10.56 -1.14 8.06
CA ARG A 40 11.42 -1.13 6.86
C ARG A 40 11.19 -2.31 5.92
N CYS A 41 10.34 -3.26 6.30
CA CYS A 41 10.04 -4.40 5.45
C CYS A 41 9.16 -3.96 4.29
N ASN A 42 9.66 -4.03 3.06
CA ASN A 42 8.95 -3.63 1.84
C ASN A 42 7.59 -4.33 1.67
N TYR A 43 7.40 -5.50 2.26
CA TYR A 43 6.15 -6.27 2.24
C TYR A 43 5.17 -5.89 3.37
N ARG A 44 5.59 -5.05 4.32
CA ARG A 44 4.81 -4.66 5.51
C ARG A 44 4.62 -3.15 5.66
N LEU A 45 5.11 -2.36 4.71
CA LEU A 45 4.92 -0.90 4.69
C LEU A 45 3.85 -0.45 3.70
N THR A 46 3.31 -1.40 2.95
CA THR A 46 2.27 -1.22 1.96
C THR A 46 1.48 -2.52 1.76
N TYR A 47 0.60 -2.57 0.78
CA TYR A 47 -0.20 -3.73 0.41
C TYR A 47 -0.28 -3.88 -1.11
N ALA A 48 -0.76 -5.04 -1.57
CA ALA A 48 -1.10 -5.26 -2.97
C ALA A 48 -2.62 -5.32 -3.16
N VAL A 49 -3.10 -4.85 -4.31
CA VAL A 49 -4.48 -5.00 -4.75
C VAL A 49 -4.55 -5.77 -6.06
N LEU A 50 -5.43 -6.77 -6.11
CA LEU A 50 -5.60 -7.65 -7.25
C LEU A 50 -6.96 -7.40 -7.93
N ASN A 51 -7.02 -7.71 -9.23
CA ASN A 51 -8.26 -7.76 -10.00
C ASN A 51 -9.11 -6.48 -9.93
N HIS A 52 -8.47 -5.31 -9.84
CA HIS A 52 -9.16 -4.03 -9.92
C HIS A 52 -8.83 -3.33 -11.25
N PRO A 53 -9.83 -2.77 -11.95
CA PRO A 53 -9.63 -2.13 -13.27
C PRO A 53 -8.63 -0.97 -13.25
N ASP A 54 -8.45 -0.32 -12.11
CA ASP A 54 -7.49 0.79 -11.99
C ASP A 54 -6.04 0.34 -12.16
N ASN A 55 -5.71 -0.92 -11.89
CA ASN A 55 -4.36 -1.44 -12.13
C ASN A 55 -3.95 -1.26 -13.60
N GLN A 56 -4.86 -1.51 -14.54
CA GLN A 56 -4.59 -1.32 -15.97
C GLN A 56 -4.46 0.14 -16.37
N LYS A 57 -5.07 1.07 -15.61
CA LYS A 57 -5.07 2.50 -15.88
C LYS A 57 -3.94 3.25 -15.18
N SER A 58 -3.33 2.64 -14.17
CA SER A 58 -2.31 3.23 -13.29
C SER A 58 -0.99 2.45 -13.34
N TYR A 59 -0.62 1.88 -14.48
CA TYR A 59 0.65 1.14 -14.65
C TYR A 59 0.85 0.04 -13.60
N ASN A 60 -0.22 -0.72 -13.30
CA ASN A 60 -0.20 -1.78 -12.29
C ASN A 60 0.24 -1.32 -10.88
N ASP A 61 0.02 -0.05 -10.54
CA ASP A 61 0.40 0.54 -9.24
C ASP A 61 -0.26 -0.16 -8.03
N GLY A 62 -1.33 -0.92 -8.26
CA GLY A 62 -1.91 -1.77 -7.22
C GLY A 62 -0.98 -2.89 -6.73
N PHE A 63 0.05 -3.26 -7.48
CA PHE A 63 1.11 -4.15 -7.01
C PHE A 63 2.20 -3.39 -6.24
N HIS A 64 1.82 -2.45 -5.42
CA HIS A 64 2.71 -1.47 -4.78
C HIS A 64 3.80 -2.09 -3.91
N THR A 65 3.53 -3.24 -3.30
CA THR A 65 4.53 -4.04 -2.57
C THR A 65 5.74 -4.41 -3.45
N LEU A 66 5.50 -4.76 -4.72
CA LEU A 66 6.57 -5.11 -5.66
C LEU A 66 7.38 -3.88 -6.08
N HIS A 67 6.71 -2.74 -6.27
CA HIS A 67 7.40 -1.48 -6.54
C HIS A 67 8.39 -1.15 -5.41
N HIS A 68 8.02 -1.36 -4.15
CA HIS A 68 8.92 -1.18 -3.00
C HIS A 68 10.00 -2.25 -2.91
N ALA A 69 9.68 -3.49 -3.24
CA ALA A 69 10.66 -4.59 -3.19
C ALA A 69 11.75 -4.46 -4.24
N ASN A 70 11.39 -4.00 -5.45
CA ASN A 70 12.33 -3.71 -6.54
C ASN A 70 11.74 -2.65 -7.48
N SER A 71 12.11 -1.40 -7.28
CA SER A 71 11.67 -0.26 -8.10
C SER A 71 12.16 -0.28 -9.54
N MET A 72 13.11 -1.17 -9.89
CA MET A 72 13.63 -1.33 -11.25
C MET A 72 12.77 -2.29 -12.10
N THR A 73 11.85 -3.03 -11.49
CA THR A 73 10.94 -3.91 -12.23
C THR A 73 9.97 -3.07 -13.06
N HIS A 74 9.89 -3.37 -14.36
CA HIS A 74 8.96 -2.66 -15.24
C HIS A 74 7.51 -2.98 -14.83
N TRP A 75 6.63 -1.99 -14.84
CA TRP A 75 5.25 -2.12 -14.38
C TRP A 75 4.46 -3.24 -15.05
N SER A 76 4.73 -3.56 -16.32
CA SER A 76 4.08 -4.65 -17.06
C SER A 76 4.43 -6.03 -16.52
N GLU A 77 5.53 -6.17 -15.79
CA GLU A 77 6.01 -7.42 -15.21
C GLU A 77 5.44 -7.68 -13.80
N PHE A 78 4.84 -6.66 -13.17
CA PHE A 78 4.31 -6.79 -11.81
C PHE A 78 3.34 -7.96 -11.62
N PRO A 79 2.35 -8.23 -12.49
CA PRO A 79 1.45 -9.36 -12.30
C PRO A 79 2.19 -10.71 -12.28
N THR A 80 3.11 -10.91 -13.22
CA THR A 80 3.91 -12.14 -13.31
C THR A 80 4.86 -12.27 -12.12
N THR A 81 5.53 -11.17 -11.76
CA THR A 81 6.44 -11.12 -10.61
C THR A 81 5.70 -11.37 -9.30
N PHE A 82 4.45 -10.89 -9.16
CA PHE A 82 3.62 -11.15 -8.00
C PHE A 82 3.38 -12.65 -7.81
N VAL A 83 3.01 -13.36 -8.89
CA VAL A 83 2.79 -14.81 -8.84
C VAL A 83 4.07 -15.56 -8.50
N GLN A 84 5.21 -15.17 -9.07
CA GLN A 84 6.51 -15.77 -8.78
C GLN A 84 6.97 -15.56 -7.34
N LYS A 85 6.52 -14.48 -6.69
CA LYS A 85 6.91 -14.10 -5.32
C LYS A 85 5.80 -14.31 -4.28
N LEU A 86 4.83 -15.18 -4.56
CA LEU A 86 3.76 -15.49 -3.60
C LEU A 86 4.30 -15.99 -2.27
N ASP A 87 5.32 -16.86 -2.28
CA ASP A 87 5.95 -17.38 -1.07
C ASP A 87 6.59 -16.26 -0.24
N GLU A 88 7.23 -15.28 -0.88
CA GLU A 88 7.78 -14.12 -0.16
C GLU A 88 6.67 -13.27 0.46
N HIS A 89 5.55 -13.05 -0.24
CA HIS A 89 4.39 -12.34 0.30
C HIS A 89 3.82 -13.08 1.53
N ALA A 90 3.72 -14.40 1.45
CA ALA A 90 3.23 -15.23 2.54
C ALA A 90 4.16 -15.19 3.76
N GLN A 91 5.47 -15.45 3.57
CA GLN A 91 6.47 -15.49 4.65
C GLN A 91 6.64 -14.15 5.34
N ARG A 92 6.50 -13.06 4.60
CA ARG A 92 6.62 -11.70 5.14
C ARG A 92 5.29 -11.11 5.60
N ASP A 93 4.23 -11.90 5.56
CA ASP A 93 2.89 -11.52 6.02
C ASP A 93 2.37 -10.23 5.34
N ALA A 94 2.53 -10.14 4.02
CA ALA A 94 2.06 -9.02 3.23
C ALA A 94 0.52 -8.95 3.21
N LEU A 95 -0.05 -7.75 3.25
CA LEU A 95 -1.49 -7.57 3.03
C LEU A 95 -1.78 -7.58 1.53
N VAL A 96 -2.80 -8.35 1.15
CA VAL A 96 -3.28 -8.44 -0.22
C VAL A 96 -4.79 -8.32 -0.23
N PHE A 97 -5.34 -7.45 -1.06
CA PHE A 97 -6.78 -7.27 -1.23
C PHE A 97 -7.20 -7.59 -2.66
N ASN A 98 -8.43 -8.01 -2.84
CA ASN A 98 -8.98 -8.39 -4.14
C ASN A 98 -10.24 -7.60 -4.47
N GLY A 99 -10.37 -7.17 -5.74
CA GLY A 99 -11.57 -6.51 -6.26
C GLY A 99 -11.78 -5.08 -5.78
N ILE A 100 -10.86 -4.51 -5.02
CA ILE A 100 -10.88 -3.12 -4.54
C ILE A 100 -9.58 -2.41 -4.93
N GLY A 101 -9.65 -1.11 -5.18
CA GLY A 101 -8.50 -0.26 -5.46
C GLY A 101 -8.05 0.51 -4.23
N PHE A 102 -6.90 1.18 -4.33
CA PHE A 102 -6.31 1.94 -3.23
C PHE A 102 -7.22 3.09 -2.72
N PHE A 103 -8.04 3.69 -3.56
CA PHE A 103 -9.04 4.67 -3.11
C PHE A 103 -10.11 4.02 -2.23
N HIS A 104 -10.57 2.82 -2.56
CA HIS A 104 -11.53 2.08 -1.72
C HIS A 104 -10.92 1.76 -0.36
N VAL A 105 -9.65 1.34 -0.33
CA VAL A 105 -8.91 1.13 0.91
C VAL A 105 -8.84 2.42 1.71
N GLY A 106 -8.44 3.54 1.08
CA GLY A 106 -8.36 4.85 1.73
C GLY A 106 -9.69 5.29 2.35
N PHE A 107 -10.79 5.17 1.62
CA PHE A 107 -12.13 5.50 2.14
C PHE A 107 -12.56 4.57 3.27
N ALA A 108 -12.28 3.26 3.16
CA ALA A 108 -12.57 2.32 4.24
C ALA A 108 -11.79 2.65 5.52
N LEU A 109 -10.54 3.08 5.40
CA LEU A 109 -9.72 3.54 6.52
C LEU A 109 -10.26 4.84 7.11
N PHE A 110 -10.59 5.80 6.27
CA PHE A 110 -11.14 7.09 6.69
C PHE A 110 -12.44 6.92 7.48
N THR A 111 -13.30 6.01 7.05
CA THR A 111 -14.56 5.66 7.73
C THR A 111 -14.41 4.60 8.82
N ARG A 112 -13.17 4.13 9.09
CA ARG A 112 -12.87 3.05 10.04
C ARG A 112 -13.60 1.73 9.75
N ASN A 113 -13.96 1.49 8.50
CA ASN A 113 -14.63 0.26 8.06
C ASN A 113 -13.61 -0.87 7.77
N HIS A 114 -12.91 -1.33 8.81
CA HIS A 114 -11.94 -2.42 8.72
C HIS A 114 -12.60 -3.76 8.34
N GLY A 115 -13.91 -3.92 8.64
CA GLY A 115 -14.68 -5.09 8.24
C GLY A 115 -14.73 -5.25 6.72
N TYR A 116 -15.00 -4.16 6.00
CA TYR A 116 -14.97 -4.15 4.54
C TYR A 116 -13.60 -4.59 4.00
N LEU A 117 -12.51 -4.14 4.60
CA LEU A 117 -11.17 -4.56 4.18
C LEU A 117 -10.90 -6.03 4.47
N ALA A 118 -11.36 -6.54 5.62
CA ALA A 118 -11.24 -7.95 5.97
C ALA A 118 -11.99 -8.87 4.99
N ASP A 119 -13.16 -8.42 4.50
CA ASP A 119 -13.99 -9.14 3.54
C ASP A 119 -13.35 -9.21 2.13
N HIS A 120 -12.42 -8.30 1.82
CA HIS A 120 -11.66 -8.27 0.56
C HIS A 120 -10.22 -8.79 0.69
N TYR A 121 -9.81 -9.23 1.89
CA TYR A 121 -8.49 -9.78 2.10
C TYR A 121 -8.32 -11.13 1.39
N VAL A 122 -7.14 -11.32 0.79
CA VAL A 122 -6.73 -12.58 0.16
C VAL A 122 -5.57 -13.20 0.92
N ASN A 123 -5.76 -14.44 1.36
CA ASN A 123 -4.68 -15.23 1.91
C ASN A 123 -3.85 -15.82 0.75
N VAL A 124 -2.58 -15.46 0.67
CA VAL A 124 -1.63 -15.93 -0.35
C VAL A 124 -0.62 -16.94 0.21
N GLY A 125 -0.97 -17.62 1.31
CA GLY A 125 -0.14 -18.64 1.95
C GLY A 125 0.24 -18.32 3.40
N GLN A 126 -0.26 -17.21 3.97
CA GLN A 126 -0.09 -16.91 5.39
C GLN A 126 -0.90 -17.89 6.27
N PRO A 127 -0.59 -17.98 7.58
CA PRO A 127 -1.46 -18.70 8.52
C PRO A 127 -2.91 -18.22 8.40
N LYS A 128 -3.85 -19.14 8.41
CA LYS A 128 -5.27 -18.81 8.36
C LYS A 128 -5.65 -17.94 9.56
N ARG A 129 -6.36 -16.86 9.30
CA ARG A 129 -6.87 -15.92 10.30
C ARG A 129 -8.37 -15.81 10.21
N THR A 130 -9.03 -15.66 11.34
CA THR A 130 -10.43 -15.27 11.38
C THR A 130 -10.58 -13.82 10.92
N ARG A 131 -11.80 -13.41 10.62
CA ARG A 131 -12.11 -12.03 10.26
C ARG A 131 -11.72 -11.04 11.36
N GLU A 132 -11.95 -11.41 12.61
CA GLU A 132 -11.61 -10.62 13.80
C GLU A 132 -10.10 -10.47 13.97
N GLU A 133 -9.33 -11.52 13.75
CA GLU A 133 -7.87 -11.49 13.77
C GLU A 133 -7.29 -10.62 12.65
N LEU A 134 -7.90 -10.64 11.44
CA LEU A 134 -7.52 -9.75 10.35
C LEU A 134 -7.78 -8.29 10.69
N ILE A 135 -8.93 -7.99 11.27
CA ILE A 135 -9.26 -6.63 11.72
C ILE A 135 -8.28 -6.17 12.81
N ALA A 136 -7.92 -7.05 13.74
CA ALA A 136 -6.94 -6.75 14.79
C ALA A 136 -5.55 -6.45 14.19
N LEU A 137 -5.09 -7.28 13.26
CA LEU A 137 -3.83 -7.09 12.52
C LEU A 137 -3.81 -5.75 11.77
N MET A 138 -4.89 -5.40 11.07
CA MET A 138 -4.98 -4.12 10.36
C MET A 138 -4.90 -2.94 11.32
N LYS A 139 -5.60 -3.01 12.47
CA LYS A 139 -5.55 -1.97 13.51
C LYS A 139 -4.16 -1.83 14.12
N GLU A 140 -3.46 -2.95 14.35
CA GLU A 140 -2.07 -2.94 14.81
C GLU A 140 -1.16 -2.20 13.83
N ARG A 141 -1.31 -2.49 12.51
CA ARG A 141 -0.52 -1.84 11.46
C ARG A 141 -0.91 -0.38 11.17
N LEU A 142 -2.02 0.09 11.71
CA LEU A 142 -2.45 1.48 11.68
C LEU A 142 -2.06 2.25 12.95
N ALA A 143 -1.47 1.58 13.94
CA ALA A 143 -1.09 2.22 15.19
C ALA A 143 -0.01 3.28 14.94
N PRO A 144 -0.06 4.42 15.68
CA PRO A 144 0.97 5.45 15.57
C PRO A 144 2.36 4.88 15.85
N MET A 145 3.32 5.24 15.01
CA MET A 145 4.72 4.80 15.16
C MET A 145 5.48 5.59 16.24
N SER A 146 4.80 6.09 17.25
CA SER A 146 5.37 6.78 18.41
C SER A 146 6.35 5.91 19.21
N THR A 147 6.41 4.63 18.92
CA THR A 147 7.29 3.63 19.53
C THR A 147 8.45 3.24 18.64
N TRP A 148 8.94 4.11 17.77
CA TRP A 148 10.22 3.88 17.06
C TRP A 148 11.36 3.79 18.07
N ARG A 149 11.36 2.70 18.83
CA ARG A 149 12.49 2.33 19.69
C ARG A 149 13.60 1.79 18.79
N ASN A 150 14.70 2.49 18.86
CA ASN A 150 16.06 2.10 18.43
C ASN A 150 16.21 1.39 17.06
N LYS A 151 16.88 2.11 16.17
CA LYS A 151 17.29 1.65 14.83
C LYS A 151 18.09 0.34 14.82
N ASP A 152 18.51 -0.17 15.97
CA ASP A 152 19.45 -1.28 16.10
C ASP A 152 18.79 -2.63 16.43
N GLU A 153 17.49 -2.67 16.70
CA GLU A 153 16.79 -3.89 17.12
C GLU A 153 16.21 -4.74 15.98
N PHE A 154 16.43 -4.36 14.70
CA PHE A 154 15.89 -5.14 13.58
C PHE A 154 16.96 -6.10 12.99
N PRO A 155 16.92 -7.41 13.33
CA PRO A 155 17.92 -8.38 12.87
C PRO A 155 17.97 -8.57 11.35
N GLU A 156 16.93 -8.21 10.61
CA GLU A 156 16.88 -8.38 9.14
C GLU A 156 17.68 -7.32 8.37
N SER A 157 17.96 -6.15 8.95
CA SER A 157 18.77 -5.12 8.27
C SER A 157 20.24 -5.53 8.08
N LYS A 158 20.73 -6.49 8.88
CA LYS A 158 22.12 -6.97 8.81
C LYS A 158 22.36 -8.05 7.73
N LYS A 159 21.32 -8.69 7.20
CA LYS A 159 21.45 -9.71 6.17
C LYS A 159 21.39 -9.18 4.74
N ALA A 160 20.74 -8.05 4.49
CA ALA A 160 20.63 -7.46 3.15
C ALA A 160 21.94 -6.80 2.66
N THR A 161 22.84 -6.42 3.57
CA THR A 161 24.09 -5.72 3.22
C THR A 161 25.25 -6.68 2.91
N LYS A 162 25.06 -8.01 3.06
CA LYS A 162 26.11 -9.02 2.76
C LYS A 162 25.88 -9.84 1.49
N ALA A 163 24.85 -9.51 0.69
CA ALA A 163 24.52 -10.18 -0.57
C ALA A 163 24.51 -9.21 -1.76
N ALA A 164 25.33 -8.17 -1.72
CA ALA A 164 25.64 -7.30 -2.85
C ALA A 164 27.12 -7.40 -3.20
#